data_bb3ae6d7025f180d3f4572c102520f8e
#
_entry.id   bb3ae6d7025f180d3f4572c102520f8e
#
_cell.length_a   1.000
_cell.length_b   1.000
_cell.length_c   1.000
_cell.angle_alpha   90.00
_cell.angle_beta   90.00
_cell.angle_gamma   90.00
#
_symmetry.space_group_name_H-M   'P 1'
#
loop_
_entity.id
_entity.type
_entity.pdbx_description
1 polymer ?
#
loop_
_entity_poly.entity_id
_entity_poly.type
_entity_poly.pdbx_seq_one_letter_code
_entity_poly.pdbx_strand_id
1 'polypeptide(L)'
;MKLIYLYLSGFALLGEGYTLIFDYFEDSVSADKGIVHEQLLSREGRLYVFSSHAHADHFNRQILSWKALRPDIVYLLSTDIPLSDKDKENRNLHTLAKGDTYRDEYLTVRAFGSTDIGISFLVQTPEEATVFHAGDQNNRHWMD
;
A
#
# COMPACT_ATOMS: atom_id res chain seq x y z
N MET A 1 -15.57 6.16 5.09
CA MET A 1 -14.35 5.34 4.93
C MET A 1 -14.73 3.87 4.97
N LYS A 2 -14.19 3.08 4.07
CA LYS A 2 -14.54 1.66 3.96
C LYS A 2 -13.27 0.83 3.90
N LEU A 3 -13.20 -0.22 4.74
CA LEU A 3 -12.09 -1.16 4.77
C LEU A 3 -12.49 -2.44 4.05
N ILE A 4 -11.65 -2.91 3.13
CA ILE A 4 -11.88 -4.14 2.36
C ILE A 4 -10.68 -5.05 2.54
N TYR A 5 -10.93 -6.28 3.03
CA TYR A 5 -9.89 -7.30 3.07
C TYR A 5 -9.69 -7.87 1.67
N LEU A 6 -8.46 -7.97 1.22
CA LEU A 6 -8.14 -8.53 -0.09
C LEU A 6 -7.75 -9.99 0.02
N TYR A 7 -6.53 -10.27 0.46
CA TYR A 7 -6.03 -11.63 0.61
C TYR A 7 -4.74 -11.61 1.43
N LEU A 8 -4.57 -12.60 2.31
CA LEU A 8 -3.43 -12.69 3.24
C LEU A 8 -3.30 -11.38 4.03
N SER A 9 -2.18 -10.69 3.90
CA SER A 9 -1.94 -9.43 4.63
C SER A 9 -2.52 -8.21 3.91
N GLY A 10 -3.10 -8.40 2.74
CA GLY A 10 -3.55 -7.29 1.90
C GLY A 10 -4.92 -6.77 2.27
N PHE A 11 -5.08 -5.47 2.24
CA PHE A 11 -6.39 -4.85 2.35
C PHE A 11 -6.38 -3.48 1.67
N ALA A 12 -7.58 -2.96 1.43
CA ALA A 12 -7.77 -1.66 0.85
C ALA A 12 -8.62 -0.79 1.76
N LEU A 13 -8.33 0.50 1.77
CA LEU A 13 -9.10 1.48 2.48
C LEU A 13 -9.62 2.50 1.49
N LEU A 14 -10.94 2.67 1.45
CA LEU A 14 -11.58 3.60 0.53
C LEU A 14 -12.04 4.82 1.32
N GLY A 15 -11.51 5.97 0.95
CA GLY A 15 -11.91 7.24 1.52
C GLY A 15 -12.55 8.13 0.47
N GLU A 16 -12.94 9.31 0.86
CA GLU A 16 -13.48 10.29 -0.06
C GLU A 16 -12.33 10.91 -0.86
N GLY A 17 -12.27 10.59 -2.14
CA GLY A 17 -11.25 11.11 -3.04
C GLY A 17 -9.93 10.36 -3.00
N TYR A 18 -9.83 9.23 -2.30
CA TYR A 18 -8.61 8.44 -2.29
C TYR A 18 -8.87 6.96 -2.03
N THR A 19 -7.90 6.14 -2.46
CA THR A 19 -7.89 4.70 -2.22
C THR A 19 -6.48 4.32 -1.78
N LEU A 20 -6.38 3.53 -0.71
CA LEU A 20 -5.11 2.98 -0.22
C LEU A 20 -5.16 1.47 -0.36
N ILE A 21 -4.13 0.88 -0.98
CA ILE A 21 -4.00 -0.57 -1.10
C ILE A 21 -2.71 -0.98 -0.41
N PHE A 22 -2.83 -1.89 0.57
CA PHE A 22 -1.70 -2.35 1.38
C PHE A 22 -1.38 -3.81 1.10
N ASP A 23 -0.10 -4.10 0.89
CA ASP A 23 0.45 -5.46 0.83
C ASP A 23 -0.35 -6.40 -0.07
N TYR A 24 -0.60 -5.95 -1.29
CA TYR A 24 -1.29 -6.74 -2.29
C TYR A 24 -0.47 -8.00 -2.65
N PHE A 25 -1.09 -9.16 -2.49
CA PHE A 25 -0.54 -10.43 -2.95
C PHE A 25 -1.37 -10.97 -4.10
N GLU A 26 -2.66 -11.17 -3.85
CA GLU A 26 -3.64 -11.54 -4.85
C GLU A 26 -4.88 -10.71 -4.65
N ASP A 27 -5.72 -10.64 -5.67
CA ASP A 27 -6.96 -9.91 -5.57
C ASP A 27 -7.97 -10.69 -4.72
N SER A 28 -9.03 -10.02 -4.36
CA SER A 28 -10.12 -10.61 -3.58
C SER A 28 -10.75 -11.77 -4.34
N VAL A 29 -11.05 -12.85 -3.62
CA VAL A 29 -11.74 -14.00 -4.19
C VAL A 29 -13.25 -13.81 -4.25
N SER A 30 -13.76 -12.67 -3.80
CA SER A 30 -15.19 -12.41 -3.72
C SER A 30 -15.83 -11.97 -5.05
N ALA A 31 -15.02 -11.74 -6.09
CA ALA A 31 -15.48 -11.34 -7.41
C ALA A 31 -14.75 -12.15 -8.47
N ASP A 32 -15.28 -12.20 -9.68
CA ASP A 32 -14.71 -13.01 -10.78
C ASP A 32 -13.27 -12.66 -11.09
N LYS A 33 -12.95 -11.36 -11.11
CA LYS A 33 -11.60 -10.86 -11.40
C LYS A 33 -10.94 -10.23 -10.20
N GLY A 34 -11.65 -10.17 -9.07
CA GLY A 34 -11.21 -9.52 -7.88
C GLY A 34 -11.49 -8.03 -7.87
N ILE A 35 -11.73 -7.48 -6.69
CA ILE A 35 -12.20 -6.11 -6.54
C ILE A 35 -11.16 -5.06 -6.97
N VAL A 36 -9.86 -5.35 -6.80
CA VAL A 36 -8.82 -4.40 -7.19
C VAL A 36 -8.88 -4.17 -8.70
N HIS A 37 -8.90 -5.26 -9.49
CA HIS A 37 -8.90 -5.14 -10.95
C HIS A 37 -10.24 -4.67 -11.50
N GLU A 38 -11.33 -5.02 -10.86
CA GLU A 38 -12.65 -4.63 -11.35
C GLU A 38 -13.06 -3.21 -10.97
N GLN A 39 -12.65 -2.74 -9.82
CA GLN A 39 -13.15 -1.48 -9.27
C GLN A 39 -12.10 -0.52 -8.81
N LEU A 40 -11.12 -0.97 -8.01
CA LEU A 40 -10.24 -0.05 -7.30
C LEU A 40 -9.25 0.65 -8.22
N LEU A 41 -8.73 -0.04 -9.23
CA LEU A 41 -7.78 0.58 -10.16
C LEU A 41 -8.42 1.68 -10.99
N SER A 42 -9.71 1.62 -11.22
CA SER A 42 -10.45 2.63 -11.99
C SER A 42 -11.21 3.62 -11.11
N ARG A 43 -11.14 3.45 -9.79
CA ARG A 43 -11.87 4.33 -8.88
C ARG A 43 -11.34 5.75 -8.98
N GLU A 44 -12.24 6.72 -8.99
CA GLU A 44 -11.86 8.13 -9.03
C GLU A 44 -11.10 8.55 -7.78
N GLY A 45 -10.27 9.57 -7.91
CA GLY A 45 -9.48 10.09 -6.82
C GLY A 45 -8.05 9.56 -6.86
N ARG A 46 -7.30 9.83 -5.82
CA ARG A 46 -5.92 9.41 -5.73
C ARG A 46 -5.82 7.94 -5.35
N LEU A 47 -4.81 7.27 -5.88
CA LEU A 47 -4.54 5.88 -5.58
C LEU A 47 -3.12 5.74 -5.03
N TYR A 48 -3.03 5.18 -3.83
CA TYR A 48 -1.76 4.91 -3.16
C TYR A 48 -1.59 3.42 -2.97
N VAL A 49 -0.42 2.90 -3.30
CA VAL A 49 -0.12 1.47 -3.19
C VAL A 49 1.09 1.29 -2.28
N PHE A 50 0.90 0.49 -1.23
CA PHE A 50 1.90 0.30 -0.17
C PHE A 50 2.37 -1.14 -0.15
N SER A 51 3.67 -1.35 0.09
CA SER A 51 4.19 -2.68 0.41
C SER A 51 5.17 -2.58 1.56
N SER A 52 4.96 -3.39 2.59
CA SER A 52 5.70 -3.28 3.85
C SER A 52 7.05 -3.99 3.82
N HIS A 53 7.23 -5.00 2.97
CA HIS A 53 8.52 -5.66 2.78
C HIS A 53 8.47 -6.59 1.55
N ALA A 54 9.63 -7.19 1.22
CA ALA A 54 9.82 -7.89 -0.05
C ALA A 54 9.22 -9.30 -0.13
N HIS A 55 8.77 -9.89 0.98
CA HIS A 55 8.20 -11.24 0.94
C HIS A 55 6.96 -11.31 0.07
N ALA A 56 6.77 -12.44 -0.61
CA ALA A 56 5.73 -12.58 -1.65
C ALA A 56 4.32 -12.27 -1.15
N ASP A 57 4.01 -12.58 0.11
CA ASP A 57 2.68 -12.33 0.67
C ASP A 57 2.44 -10.85 1.02
N HIS A 58 3.46 -9.99 0.87
CA HIS A 58 3.37 -8.55 1.12
C HIS A 58 3.71 -7.71 -0.10
N PHE A 59 4.40 -8.29 -1.09
CA PHE A 59 4.77 -7.57 -2.29
C PHE A 59 4.65 -8.47 -3.51
N ASN A 60 3.78 -8.09 -4.42
CA ASN A 60 3.63 -8.72 -5.72
C ASN A 60 4.08 -7.70 -6.76
N ARG A 61 5.09 -8.04 -7.56
CA ARG A 61 5.62 -7.14 -8.58
C ARG A 61 4.57 -6.66 -9.57
N GLN A 62 3.46 -7.35 -9.69
CA GLN A 62 2.34 -6.93 -10.54
C GLN A 62 1.90 -5.49 -10.25
N ILE A 63 2.01 -5.05 -8.98
CA ILE A 63 1.57 -3.69 -8.63
C ILE A 63 2.33 -2.62 -9.42
N LEU A 64 3.58 -2.89 -9.79
CA LEU A 64 4.40 -1.93 -10.53
C LEU A 64 3.91 -1.75 -11.97
N SER A 65 3.18 -2.72 -12.51
CA SER A 65 2.61 -2.62 -13.85
C SER A 65 1.33 -1.76 -13.88
N TRP A 66 0.74 -1.52 -12.73
CA TRP A 66 -0.53 -0.78 -12.67
C TRP A 66 -0.39 0.68 -13.11
N LYS A 67 0.81 1.23 -13.09
CA LYS A 67 1.01 2.60 -13.57
C LYS A 67 0.69 2.77 -15.05
N ALA A 68 0.69 1.68 -15.81
CA ALA A 68 0.26 1.72 -17.20
C ALA A 68 -1.23 2.04 -17.33
N LEU A 69 -2.02 1.62 -16.34
CA LEU A 69 -3.46 1.90 -16.26
C LEU A 69 -3.75 3.21 -15.51
N ARG A 70 -2.94 3.51 -14.51
CA ARG A 70 -3.09 4.67 -13.65
C ARG A 70 -1.74 5.36 -13.47
N PRO A 71 -1.32 6.21 -14.40
CA PRO A 71 0.00 6.88 -14.30
C PRO A 71 0.18 7.73 -13.05
N ASP A 72 -0.89 8.12 -12.41
CA ASP A 72 -0.89 8.94 -11.20
C ASP A 72 -0.75 8.15 -9.91
N ILE A 73 -0.66 6.81 -9.96
CA ILE A 73 -0.47 6.00 -8.75
C ILE A 73 0.77 6.45 -8.00
N VAL A 74 0.62 6.59 -6.68
CA VAL A 74 1.74 6.84 -5.77
C VAL A 74 2.10 5.53 -5.07
N TYR A 75 3.33 5.08 -5.24
CA TYR A 75 3.84 3.87 -4.59
C TYR A 75 4.66 4.24 -3.37
N LEU A 76 4.39 3.57 -2.26
CA LEU A 76 5.12 3.76 -1.00
C LEU A 76 5.62 2.37 -0.55
N LEU A 77 6.88 2.10 -0.82
CA LEU A 77 7.45 0.76 -0.71
C LEU A 77 8.60 0.74 0.29
N SER A 78 8.74 -0.36 1.01
CA SER A 78 9.89 -0.56 1.88
C SER A 78 11.19 -0.62 1.07
N THR A 79 12.27 -0.11 1.64
CA THR A 79 13.58 -0.08 0.98
C THR A 79 14.17 -1.46 0.69
N ASP A 80 13.69 -2.53 1.36
CA ASP A 80 14.17 -3.89 1.11
C ASP A 80 13.59 -4.51 -0.16
N ILE A 81 12.60 -3.86 -0.78
CA ILE A 81 11.98 -4.37 -2.01
C ILE A 81 12.94 -4.12 -3.18
N PRO A 82 13.34 -5.19 -3.92
CA PRO A 82 14.25 -5.02 -5.05
C PRO A 82 13.55 -4.30 -6.21
N LEU A 83 14.17 -3.22 -6.67
CA LEU A 83 13.65 -2.40 -7.75
C LEU A 83 14.70 -2.31 -8.84
N SER A 84 14.26 -2.33 -10.11
CA SER A 84 15.13 -2.09 -11.24
C SER A 84 15.39 -0.58 -11.38
N ASP A 85 16.41 -0.23 -12.19
CA ASP A 85 16.66 1.18 -12.48
C ASP A 85 15.45 1.82 -13.16
N LYS A 86 14.74 1.07 -13.99
CA LYS A 86 13.52 1.55 -14.64
C LYS A 86 12.41 1.84 -13.63
N ASP A 87 12.25 0.99 -12.61
CA ASP A 87 11.28 1.22 -11.55
C ASP A 87 11.59 2.54 -10.83
N LYS A 88 12.87 2.79 -10.58
CA LYS A 88 13.33 3.97 -9.84
C LYS A 88 13.16 5.27 -10.62
N GLU A 89 12.94 5.21 -11.92
CA GLU A 89 12.66 6.38 -12.73
C GLU A 89 11.26 6.95 -12.50
N ASN A 90 10.38 6.17 -11.90
CA ASN A 90 9.02 6.62 -11.61
C ASN A 90 9.05 7.64 -10.46
N ARG A 91 8.69 8.89 -10.78
CA ARG A 91 8.70 9.97 -9.78
C ARG A 91 7.68 9.79 -8.67
N ASN A 92 6.68 8.98 -8.89
CA ASN A 92 5.64 8.70 -7.89
C ASN A 92 5.94 7.44 -7.09
N LEU A 93 7.11 6.83 -7.27
CA LEU A 93 7.54 5.69 -6.49
C LEU A 93 8.52 6.17 -5.42
N HIS A 94 8.15 5.94 -4.17
CA HIS A 94 8.94 6.35 -3.01
C HIS A 94 9.29 5.12 -2.19
N THR A 95 10.55 5.04 -1.77
CA THR A 95 10.98 3.99 -0.87
C THR A 95 11.16 4.58 0.52
N LEU A 96 10.71 3.84 1.52
CA LEU A 96 10.75 4.28 2.92
C LEU A 96 11.50 3.26 3.76
N ALA A 97 12.40 3.77 4.59
CA ALA A 97 13.05 3.00 5.63
C ALA A 97 12.45 3.40 6.97
N LYS A 98 12.75 2.62 8.01
CA LYS A 98 12.37 2.96 9.38
C LYS A 98 12.73 4.41 9.71
N GLY A 99 11.76 5.16 10.17
CA GLY A 99 11.92 6.55 10.55
C GLY A 99 11.63 7.56 9.45
N ASP A 100 11.46 7.10 8.22
CA ASP A 100 11.15 8.00 7.12
C ASP A 100 9.70 8.47 7.16
N THR A 101 9.47 9.66 6.63
CA THR A 101 8.13 10.24 6.50
C THR A 101 7.90 10.67 5.06
N TYR A 102 6.76 10.28 4.51
CA TYR A 102 6.26 10.79 3.23
C TYR A 102 5.09 11.72 3.51
N ARG A 103 5.03 12.83 2.80
CA ARG A 103 3.92 13.76 2.94
C ARG A 103 3.58 14.38 1.60
N ASP A 104 2.29 14.44 1.30
CA ASP A 104 1.79 15.23 0.20
C ASP A 104 0.57 16.02 0.66
N GLU A 105 -0.20 16.56 -0.27
CA GLU A 105 -1.38 17.38 0.06
C GLU A 105 -2.48 16.60 0.76
N TYR A 106 -2.47 15.28 0.68
CA TYR A 106 -3.56 14.43 1.16
C TYR A 106 -3.16 13.57 2.35
N LEU A 107 -1.96 12.99 2.32
CA LEU A 107 -1.54 12.02 3.32
C LEU A 107 -0.24 12.41 3.99
N THR A 108 -0.11 11.99 5.23
CA THR A 108 1.18 11.88 5.90
C THR A 108 1.38 10.42 6.25
N VAL A 109 2.51 9.85 5.84
CA VAL A 109 2.84 8.45 6.07
C VAL A 109 4.15 8.38 6.82
N ARG A 110 4.15 7.69 7.97
CA ARG A 110 5.36 7.44 8.76
C ARG A 110 5.69 5.97 8.72
N ALA A 111 6.96 5.65 8.51
CA ALA A 111 7.45 4.29 8.50
C ALA A 111 8.11 3.96 9.83
N PHE A 112 7.73 2.81 10.41
CA PHE A 112 8.32 2.31 11.65
C PHE A 112 8.95 0.96 11.38
N GLY A 113 9.88 0.53 12.24
CA GLY A 113 10.43 -0.81 12.15
C GLY A 113 9.36 -1.85 12.48
N SER A 114 9.43 -3.00 11.79
CA SER A 114 8.59 -4.13 12.12
C SER A 114 9.41 -5.18 12.87
N THR A 115 8.77 -6.28 13.27
CA THR A 115 9.46 -7.35 14.00
C THR A 115 10.39 -8.16 13.10
N ASP A 116 10.28 -7.98 11.79
CA ASP A 116 11.09 -8.67 10.79
C ASP A 116 11.66 -7.62 9.84
N ILE A 117 12.11 -8.03 8.68
CA ILE A 117 12.57 -7.11 7.64
C ILE A 117 11.37 -6.29 7.16
N GLY A 118 11.61 -5.03 6.82
CA GLY A 118 10.58 -4.16 6.31
C GLY A 118 10.10 -3.15 7.32
N ILE A 119 8.92 -2.60 7.06
CA ILE A 119 8.38 -1.49 7.83
C ILE A 119 6.89 -1.67 8.12
N SER A 120 6.43 -0.90 9.09
CA SER A 120 5.01 -0.68 9.35
C SER A 120 4.67 0.73 8.90
N PHE A 121 3.42 0.96 8.52
CA PHE A 121 2.97 2.26 8.06
C PHE A 121 1.96 2.86 9.02
N LEU A 122 2.16 4.12 9.38
CA LEU A 122 1.15 4.92 10.05
C LEU A 122 0.70 6.00 9.07
N VAL A 123 -0.56 5.97 8.68
CA VAL A 123 -1.11 6.86 7.67
C VAL A 123 -2.14 7.78 8.28
N GLN A 124 -1.94 9.07 8.11
CA GLN A 124 -2.93 10.08 8.50
C GLN A 124 -3.65 10.55 7.23
N THR A 125 -4.97 10.42 7.22
CA THR A 125 -5.80 10.70 6.04
C THR A 125 -6.38 12.12 6.10
N PRO A 126 -6.93 12.62 4.98
CA PRO A 126 -7.57 13.95 4.98
C PRO A 126 -8.73 14.08 5.94
N GLU A 127 -9.39 12.98 6.29
CA GLU A 127 -10.52 12.95 7.21
C GLU A 127 -10.07 12.93 8.68
N GLU A 128 -8.77 13.16 8.91
CA GLU A 128 -8.15 13.11 10.23
C GLU A 128 -8.21 11.72 10.86
N ALA A 129 -8.46 10.69 10.05
CA ALA A 129 -8.39 9.31 10.52
C ALA A 129 -6.93 8.83 10.48
N THR A 130 -6.60 7.93 11.40
CA THR A 130 -5.27 7.33 11.47
C THR A 130 -5.39 5.84 11.19
N VAL A 131 -4.58 5.35 10.26
CA VAL A 131 -4.53 3.94 9.89
C VAL A 131 -3.15 3.40 10.18
N PHE A 132 -3.06 2.31 10.91
CA PHE A 132 -1.78 1.66 11.16
C PHE A 132 -1.76 0.28 10.54
N HIS A 133 -0.81 0.06 9.61
CA HIS A 133 -0.58 -1.23 8.99
C HIS A 133 0.75 -1.78 9.48
N ALA A 134 0.71 -2.88 10.21
CA ALA A 134 1.87 -3.41 10.91
C ALA A 134 2.88 -4.13 10.02
N GLY A 135 2.51 -4.42 8.78
CA GLY A 135 3.35 -5.25 7.94
C GLY A 135 3.43 -6.66 8.52
N ASP A 136 4.65 -7.18 8.65
CA ASP A 136 4.86 -8.55 9.12
C ASP A 136 5.17 -8.57 10.62
N GLN A 137 4.15 -8.31 11.43
CA GLN A 137 4.26 -8.37 12.89
C GLN A 137 3.91 -9.76 13.39
N ASN A 138 4.66 -10.25 14.37
CA ASN A 138 4.35 -11.54 15.00
C ASN A 138 3.10 -11.46 15.86
N ASN A 139 2.84 -10.32 16.44
CA ASN A 139 1.68 -10.11 17.28
C ASN A 139 0.57 -9.47 16.44
N ARG A 140 -0.56 -10.15 16.33
CA ARG A 140 -1.71 -9.70 15.54
C ARG A 140 -2.80 -9.08 16.38
N HIS A 141 -2.66 -9.06 17.69
CA HIS A 141 -3.74 -8.60 18.59
C HIS A 141 -4.05 -7.14 18.44
N TRP A 142 -3.05 -6.35 18.13
CA TRP A 142 -3.20 -4.90 18.06
C TRP A 142 -4.14 -4.47 16.94
N MET A 143 -4.47 -5.38 16.03
CA MET A 143 -5.44 -5.11 14.96
C MET A 143 -6.88 -5.08 15.45
N ASP A 144 -7.14 -5.62 16.60
CA ASP A 144 -8.50 -5.75 17.13
C ASP A 144 -9.12 -4.41 17.58
#